data_7af17c5833565fb9594d19b378d60d82
#
_entry.id   7af17c5833565fb9594d19b378d60d82
#
_cell.length_a   1.000
_cell.length_b   1.000
_cell.length_c   1.000
_cell.angle_alpha   90.00
_cell.angle_beta   90.00
_cell.angle_gamma   90.00
#
_symmetry.space_group_name_H-M   'P 1'
#
loop_
_entity.id
_entity.type
_entity.pdbx_description
1 polymer ?
#
loop_
_entity_poly.entity_id
_entity_poly.type
_entity_poly.pdbx_seq_one_letter_code
_entity_poly.pdbx_strand_id
1 'polypeptide(L)'
;MNRWPDDPISRSRPCAKIGIMSYSRAVLDHFEHPRNVGDLPGADAEVRLEHPVCGDIMKLAVKLADGCIGQVRYRTQGCVAAVAAGSCLTEMINGKSLTEARSLQREQLLEALGGLPNASMHATHLAMDALHQVLGKLKEIGRSVDRG
;
A
#
# COMPACT_ATOMS: atom_id res chain seq x y z
N MET A 1 -16.97 -1.25 6.72
CA MET A 1 -16.54 -1.00 7.03
C MET A 1 -16.18 -0.43 7.41
N ASN A 2 -16.15 -0.10 7.53
CA ASN A 2 -15.76 0.49 7.93
C ASN A 2 -15.40 0.78 8.78
N ARG A 3 -15.06 0.65 9.12
CA ARG A 3 -14.89 1.07 9.87
C ARG A 3 -14.01 1.42 10.52
N TRP A 4 -13.29 1.68 10.11
CA TRP A 4 -12.32 2.33 10.63
C TRP A 4 -12.95 3.32 11.39
N PRO A 5 -13.07 3.24 12.17
CA PRO A 5 -13.69 4.05 12.85
C PRO A 5 -13.36 5.23 12.96
N ASP A 6 -13.45 5.62 12.66
CA ASP A 6 -13.22 6.65 12.58
C ASP A 6 -13.26 7.32 13.54
N ASP A 7 -13.44 7.22 13.74
CA ASP A 7 -13.71 7.77 14.35
C ASP A 7 -13.42 8.30 15.43
N PRO A 8 -13.78 8.10 16.18
CA PRO A 8 -13.58 8.70 17.43
C PRO A 8 -12.22 8.71 17.82
N ILE A 9 -11.52 7.78 17.33
CA ILE A 9 -10.22 7.70 17.62
C ILE A 9 -9.48 8.83 17.22
N SER A 10 -9.63 9.20 16.02
CA SER A 10 -8.81 10.24 15.54
C SER A 10 -9.01 11.49 16.31
N ARG A 11 -10.12 11.68 17.01
CA ARG A 11 -10.21 12.85 17.64
C ARG A 11 -9.82 12.87 18.94
N SER A 12 -9.54 11.98 19.50
CA SER A 12 -9.38 12.22 20.71
C SER A 12 -8.34 11.97 21.40
N ARG A 13 -7.54 11.57 21.35
CA ARG A 13 -6.77 11.22 22.13
C ARG A 13 -5.57 11.62 22.44
N PRO A 14 -5.31 12.13 23.43
CA PRO A 14 -4.02 12.52 23.88
C PRO A 14 -3.09 11.36 23.96
N CYS A 15 -3.55 10.28 24.43
CA CYS A 15 -2.61 9.18 24.57
C CYS A 15 -2.27 8.60 23.23
N ALA A 16 -3.18 8.64 22.33
CA ALA A 16 -2.88 8.20 21.01
C ALA A 16 -1.84 9.10 20.42
N LYS A 17 -1.81 10.38 20.86
CA LYS A 17 -0.86 11.26 20.43
C LYS A 17 0.55 10.87 20.72
N ILE A 18 0.81 10.23 21.78
CA ILE A 18 2.15 9.87 22.13
C ILE A 18 2.76 8.93 21.12
N GLY A 19 2.11 7.86 20.81
CA GLY A 19 2.61 6.91 19.85
C GLY A 19 2.63 7.48 18.46
N ILE A 20 1.71 8.36 18.18
CA ILE A 20 1.58 8.90 16.86
C ILE A 20 2.55 10.02 16.59
N MET A 21 3.08 10.64 17.58
CA MET A 21 3.99 11.75 17.37
C MET A 21 5.25 11.36 16.64
N SER A 22 5.56 10.07 16.59
CA SER A 22 6.71 9.61 15.84
C SER A 22 6.46 9.61 14.35
N TYR A 23 5.23 9.76 13.93
CA TYR A 23 4.88 9.65 12.51
C TYR A 23 4.62 11.02 11.92
N SER A 24 4.90 11.14 10.63
CA SER A 24 4.65 12.39 9.92
C SER A 24 3.16 12.61 9.76
N ARG A 25 2.82 13.81 9.38
CA ARG A 25 1.44 14.15 9.08
C ARG A 25 0.90 13.32 7.91
N ALA A 26 1.75 13.06 6.93
CA ALA A 26 1.35 12.24 5.78
C ALA A 26 1.01 10.82 6.22
N VAL A 27 1.81 10.24 7.10
CA VAL A 27 1.53 8.90 7.61
C VAL A 27 0.20 8.88 8.35
N LEU A 28 -0.02 9.88 9.19
CA LEU A 28 -1.25 9.94 9.97
C LEU A 28 -2.46 10.11 9.07
N ASP A 29 -2.34 10.93 8.03
CA ASP A 29 -3.42 11.13 7.10
C ASP A 29 -3.77 9.83 6.38
N HIS A 30 -2.77 9.12 5.89
CA HIS A 30 -3.01 7.86 5.21
C HIS A 30 -3.56 6.80 6.16
N PHE A 31 -3.17 6.86 7.40
CA PHE A 31 -3.68 5.90 8.38
C PHE A 31 -5.14 6.19 8.73
N GLU A 32 -5.45 7.45 8.92
CA GLU A 32 -6.81 7.83 9.33
C GLU A 32 -7.78 7.79 8.16
N HIS A 33 -7.28 8.07 6.97
CA HIS A 33 -8.11 8.11 5.77
C HIS A 33 -7.46 7.28 4.67
N PRO A 34 -7.39 5.96 4.87
CA PRO A 34 -6.68 5.11 3.89
C PRO A 34 -7.43 5.08 2.56
N ARG A 35 -6.66 5.15 1.49
CA ARG A 35 -7.20 5.18 0.15
C ARG A 35 -7.13 3.79 -0.46
N ASN A 36 -8.11 3.50 -1.31
CA ASN A 36 -8.08 2.26 -2.09
C ASN A 36 -8.06 1.00 -1.24
N VAL A 37 -8.69 1.05 -0.09
CA VAL A 37 -8.81 -0.12 0.77
C VAL A 37 -9.94 -1.00 0.28
N GLY A 38 -9.73 -2.29 0.29
CA GLY A 38 -10.81 -3.23 -0.01
C GLY A 38 -10.35 -4.35 -0.91
N ASP A 39 -11.31 -5.07 -1.42
CA ASP A 39 -11.05 -6.15 -2.37
C ASP A 39 -11.28 -5.65 -3.78
N LEU A 40 -10.72 -6.34 -4.74
CA LEU A 40 -10.86 -5.97 -6.13
C LEU A 40 -11.31 -7.20 -6.92
N PRO A 41 -12.62 -7.42 -7.02
CA PRO A 41 -13.11 -8.57 -7.78
C PRO A 41 -12.69 -8.43 -9.24
N GLY A 42 -12.25 -9.51 -9.83
CA GLY A 42 -11.79 -9.48 -11.20
C GLY A 42 -10.42 -8.91 -11.37
N ALA A 43 -9.63 -8.83 -10.31
CA ALA A 43 -8.27 -8.32 -10.42
C ALA A 43 -7.46 -9.15 -11.38
N ASP A 44 -6.58 -8.48 -12.13
CA ASP A 44 -5.67 -9.17 -13.03
C ASP A 44 -4.52 -9.81 -12.27
N ALA A 45 -4.16 -9.27 -11.14
CA ALA A 45 -3.14 -9.86 -10.28
C ALA A 45 -3.43 -9.50 -8.83
N GLU A 46 -3.13 -10.42 -7.96
CA GLU A 46 -3.33 -10.21 -6.53
C GLU A 46 -2.24 -10.96 -5.78
N VAL A 47 -1.66 -10.34 -4.77
CA VAL A 47 -0.65 -10.98 -3.94
C VAL A 47 -1.01 -10.76 -2.48
N ARG A 48 -0.55 -11.64 -1.65
CA ARG A 48 -0.70 -11.53 -0.21
C ARG A 48 0.62 -11.88 0.43
N LEU A 49 1.18 -10.97 1.17
CA LEU A 49 2.48 -11.17 1.80
C LEU A 49 2.38 -10.97 3.30
N GLU A 50 3.21 -11.70 4.00
CA GLU A 50 3.32 -11.55 5.44
C GLU A 50 4.77 -11.27 5.77
N HIS A 51 5.03 -10.22 6.53
CA HIS A 51 6.38 -9.88 6.92
C HIS A 51 6.85 -10.88 7.99
N PRO A 52 7.96 -11.58 7.76
CA PRO A 52 8.34 -12.67 8.64
C PRO A 52 8.70 -12.26 10.07
N VAL A 53 9.13 -11.03 10.24
CA VAL A 53 9.57 -10.59 11.56
C VAL A 53 8.41 -10.01 12.37
N CYS A 54 7.65 -9.12 11.79
CA CYS A 54 6.61 -8.44 12.53
C CYS A 54 5.22 -9.04 12.36
N GLY A 55 5.06 -9.92 11.39
CA GLY A 55 3.77 -10.56 11.16
C GLY A 55 2.74 -9.69 10.46
N ASP A 56 3.12 -8.49 10.03
CA ASP A 56 2.21 -7.64 9.26
C ASP A 56 1.87 -8.32 7.95
N ILE A 57 0.62 -8.22 7.55
CA ILE A 57 0.15 -8.85 6.32
C ILE A 57 -0.35 -7.76 5.38
N MET A 58 -0.02 -7.87 4.11
CA MET A 58 -0.53 -6.95 3.11
C MET A 58 -1.00 -7.73 1.89
N LYS A 59 -2.19 -7.38 1.43
CA LYS A 59 -2.76 -7.94 0.22
C LYS A 59 -2.88 -6.80 -0.76
N LEU A 60 -2.43 -7.01 -1.98
CA LEU A 60 -2.47 -5.98 -3.01
C LEU A 60 -3.07 -6.57 -4.27
N ALA A 61 -4.06 -5.92 -4.83
CA ALA A 61 -4.75 -6.38 -6.02
C ALA A 61 -4.77 -5.27 -7.06
N VAL A 62 -4.52 -5.60 -8.30
CA VAL A 62 -4.44 -4.63 -9.39
C VAL A 62 -5.24 -5.10 -10.57
N LYS A 63 -5.94 -4.19 -11.21
CA LYS A 63 -6.66 -4.46 -12.44
C LYS A 63 -6.14 -3.51 -13.51
N LEU A 64 -5.82 -4.06 -14.67
CA LEU A 64 -5.27 -3.25 -15.75
C LEU A 64 -6.35 -2.65 -16.62
N ALA A 65 -6.05 -1.50 -17.20
CA ALA A 65 -6.90 -0.86 -18.19
C ALA A 65 -5.97 -0.18 -19.18
N ASP A 66 -6.02 -0.62 -20.42
CA ASP A 66 -5.23 -0.02 -21.50
C ASP A 66 -3.74 -0.01 -21.20
N GLY A 67 -3.24 -1.07 -20.59
CA GLY A 67 -1.82 -1.18 -20.30
C GLY A 67 -1.37 -0.43 -19.06
N CYS A 68 -2.29 0.23 -18.40
CA CYS A 68 -1.99 0.95 -17.16
C CYS A 68 -2.72 0.33 -16.00
N ILE A 69 -2.35 0.71 -14.80
CA ILE A 69 -3.03 0.25 -13.60
C ILE A 69 -4.32 1.05 -13.50
N GLY A 70 -5.42 0.43 -13.87
CA GLY A 70 -6.72 1.11 -13.87
C GLY A 70 -7.34 1.17 -12.50
N GLN A 71 -7.16 0.12 -11.71
CA GLN A 71 -7.66 0.09 -10.34
C GLN A 71 -6.67 -0.67 -9.47
N VAL A 72 -6.57 -0.25 -8.24
CA VAL A 72 -5.73 -0.93 -7.27
C VAL A 72 -6.44 -0.88 -5.93
N ARG A 73 -6.36 -1.98 -5.19
CA ARG A 73 -6.95 -2.05 -3.86
C ARG A 73 -5.97 -2.79 -2.96
N TYR A 74 -6.03 -2.50 -1.67
CA TYR A 74 -5.18 -3.20 -0.74
C TYR A 74 -5.91 -3.43 0.57
N ARG A 75 -5.46 -4.44 1.29
CA ARG A 75 -5.87 -4.66 2.67
C ARG A 75 -4.63 -5.00 3.44
N THR A 76 -4.58 -4.58 4.67
CA THR A 76 -3.43 -4.90 5.50
C THR A 76 -3.86 -5.09 6.94
N GLN A 77 -3.15 -5.94 7.63
CA GLN A 77 -3.25 -6.10 9.07
C GLN A 77 -1.87 -5.80 9.60
N GLY A 78 -1.76 -4.77 10.40
CA GLY A 78 -0.44 -4.41 10.90
C GLY A 78 -0.44 -3.07 11.58
N CYS A 79 0.74 -2.50 11.68
CA CYS A 79 0.91 -1.26 12.41
C CYS A 79 0.43 -0.07 11.58
N VAL A 80 0.45 1.08 12.22
CA VAL A 80 0.08 2.35 11.57
C VAL A 80 0.87 2.54 10.29
N ALA A 81 2.17 2.27 10.35
CA ALA A 81 3.03 2.47 9.18
C ALA A 81 2.64 1.54 8.03
N ALA A 82 2.23 0.30 8.32
CA ALA A 82 1.85 -0.62 7.27
C ALA A 82 0.59 -0.15 6.56
N VAL A 83 -0.39 0.32 7.31
CA VAL A 83 -1.62 0.84 6.73
C VAL A 83 -1.31 2.07 5.88
N ALA A 84 -0.48 2.97 6.40
CA ALA A 84 -0.13 4.18 5.69
C ALA A 84 0.68 3.89 4.43
N ALA A 85 1.61 2.95 4.52
CA ALA A 85 2.45 2.61 3.36
C ALA A 85 1.60 2.01 2.24
N GLY A 86 0.66 1.13 2.59
CA GLY A 86 -0.21 0.56 1.57
C GLY A 86 -1.09 1.62 0.91
N SER A 87 -1.67 2.50 1.70
CA SER A 87 -2.49 3.57 1.18
C SER A 87 -1.69 4.47 0.24
N CYS A 88 -0.53 4.90 0.68
CA CYS A 88 0.32 5.78 -0.11
C CYS A 88 0.77 5.10 -1.40
N LEU A 89 1.17 3.84 -1.30
CA LEU A 89 1.61 3.09 -2.47
C LEU A 89 0.50 3.00 -3.50
N THR A 90 -0.72 2.70 -3.08
CA THR A 90 -1.82 2.57 -4.04
C THR A 90 -2.11 3.89 -4.74
N GLU A 91 -1.98 4.99 -4.02
CA GLU A 91 -2.17 6.30 -4.65
C GLU A 91 -1.07 6.57 -5.68
N MET A 92 0.15 6.17 -5.36
CA MET A 92 1.27 6.45 -6.24
C MET A 92 1.23 5.65 -7.53
N ILE A 93 0.68 4.44 -7.48
CA ILE A 93 0.68 3.60 -8.67
C ILE A 93 -0.64 3.64 -9.45
N ASN A 94 -1.69 4.15 -8.85
CA ASN A 94 -2.98 4.18 -9.52
C ASN A 94 -2.91 5.06 -10.77
N GLY A 95 -3.30 4.52 -11.90
CA GLY A 95 -3.25 5.25 -13.16
C GLY A 95 -1.90 5.26 -13.85
N LYS A 96 -0.90 4.64 -13.25
CA LYS A 96 0.44 4.60 -13.85
C LYS A 96 0.57 3.42 -14.79
N SER A 97 1.50 3.52 -15.74
CA SER A 97 1.82 2.38 -16.56
C SER A 97 2.59 1.37 -15.75
N LEU A 98 2.68 0.16 -16.24
CA LEU A 98 3.45 -0.88 -15.55
C LEU A 98 4.93 -0.50 -15.47
N THR A 99 5.44 0.16 -16.50
CA THR A 99 6.84 0.61 -16.50
C THR A 99 7.05 1.65 -15.40
N GLU A 100 6.15 2.60 -15.28
CA GLU A 100 6.26 3.63 -14.26
C GLU A 100 6.17 3.04 -12.86
N ALA A 101 5.23 2.11 -12.67
CA ALA A 101 5.09 1.46 -11.37
C ALA A 101 6.32 0.64 -11.02
N ARG A 102 6.91 0.00 -12.05
CA ARG A 102 8.09 -0.83 -11.83
C ARG A 102 9.29 0.01 -11.43
N SER A 103 9.34 1.25 -11.89
CA SER A 103 10.47 2.11 -11.57
C SER A 103 10.33 2.81 -10.22
N LEU A 104 9.21 2.63 -9.54
CA LEU A 104 9.01 3.24 -8.24
C LEU A 104 10.00 2.65 -7.23
N GLN A 105 10.64 3.52 -6.48
CA GLN A 105 11.63 3.12 -5.51
C GLN A 105 11.12 3.27 -4.09
N ARG A 106 11.64 2.46 -3.18
CA ARG A 106 11.24 2.53 -1.78
C ARG A 106 11.46 3.94 -1.22
N GLU A 107 12.54 4.58 -1.66
CA GLU A 107 12.85 5.94 -1.20
C GLU A 107 11.76 6.93 -1.58
N GLN A 108 11.14 6.73 -2.73
CA GLN A 108 10.07 7.62 -3.17
C GLN A 108 8.84 7.42 -2.29
N LEU A 109 8.54 6.18 -1.95
CA LEU A 109 7.43 5.88 -1.06
C LEU A 109 7.70 6.47 0.32
N LEU A 110 8.90 6.29 0.82
CA LEU A 110 9.28 6.80 2.11
C LEU A 110 9.19 8.33 2.15
N GLU A 111 9.64 8.96 1.08
CA GLU A 111 9.59 10.41 0.99
C GLU A 111 8.15 10.91 0.94
N ALA A 112 7.29 10.23 0.21
CA ALA A 112 5.88 10.61 0.14
C ALA A 112 5.21 10.49 1.50
N LEU A 113 5.69 9.58 2.33
CA LEU A 113 5.17 9.42 3.69
C LEU A 113 5.81 10.40 4.67
N GLY A 114 6.78 11.19 4.22
CA GLY A 114 7.45 12.12 5.11
C GLY A 114 8.43 11.45 6.05
N GLY A 115 8.86 10.23 5.73
CA GLY A 115 9.78 9.47 6.55
C GLY A 115 9.06 8.58 7.54
N LEU A 116 9.76 7.60 8.05
CA LEU A 116 9.23 6.68 9.06
C LEU A 116 10.28 6.45 10.13
N PRO A 117 9.85 6.19 11.36
CA PRO A 117 10.80 5.79 12.39
C PRO A 117 11.48 4.49 11.99
N ASN A 118 12.72 4.29 12.45
CA ASN A 118 13.46 3.09 12.12
C ASN A 118 12.69 1.81 12.45
N ALA A 119 11.95 1.81 13.55
CA ALA A 119 11.22 0.63 13.95
C ALA A 119 10.08 0.30 12.99
N SER A 120 9.69 1.24 12.14
CA SER A 120 8.57 1.04 11.22
C SER A 120 9.01 0.93 9.78
N MET A 121 10.29 0.92 9.51
CA MET A 121 10.77 0.88 8.13
C MET A 121 10.35 -0.38 7.39
N HIS A 122 10.09 -1.45 8.13
CA HIS A 122 9.65 -2.69 7.50
C HIS A 122 8.35 -2.53 6.71
N ALA A 123 7.56 -1.52 7.05
CA ALA A 123 6.30 -1.29 6.34
C ALA A 123 6.54 -0.94 4.88
N THR A 124 7.58 -0.13 4.60
CA THR A 124 7.89 0.20 3.22
C THR A 124 8.44 -1.01 2.47
N HIS A 125 9.18 -1.87 3.16
CA HIS A 125 9.67 -3.08 2.52
C HIS A 125 8.51 -4.00 2.15
N LEU A 126 7.55 -4.17 3.06
CA LEU A 126 6.40 -5.00 2.79
C LEU A 126 5.60 -4.47 1.60
N ALA A 127 5.37 -3.16 1.57
CA ALA A 127 4.61 -2.56 0.48
C ALA A 127 5.34 -2.72 -0.85
N MET A 128 6.64 -2.48 -0.87
CA MET A 128 7.41 -2.62 -2.11
C MET A 128 7.50 -4.06 -2.57
N ASP A 129 7.61 -5.00 -1.64
CA ASP A 129 7.62 -6.41 -2.01
C ASP A 129 6.29 -6.80 -2.64
N ALA A 130 5.19 -6.32 -2.07
CA ALA A 130 3.88 -6.61 -2.64
C ALA A 130 3.78 -6.02 -4.05
N LEU A 131 4.26 -4.80 -4.23
CA LEU A 131 4.25 -4.16 -5.55
C LEU A 131 5.05 -4.98 -6.55
N HIS A 132 6.27 -5.37 -6.18
CA HIS A 132 7.12 -6.11 -7.10
C HIS A 132 6.51 -7.45 -7.47
N GLN A 133 5.89 -8.11 -6.50
CA GLN A 133 5.28 -9.40 -6.80
C GLN A 133 4.05 -9.27 -7.68
N VAL A 134 3.22 -8.26 -7.44
CA VAL A 134 2.04 -8.08 -8.26
C VAL A 134 2.44 -7.66 -9.68
N LEU A 135 3.48 -6.84 -9.82
CA LEU A 135 3.95 -6.45 -11.14
C LEU A 135 4.56 -7.64 -11.88
N GLY A 136 5.21 -8.54 -11.15
CA GLY A 136 5.72 -9.76 -11.76
C GLY A 136 4.61 -10.59 -12.35
N LYS A 137 3.50 -10.73 -11.64
CA LYS A 137 2.37 -11.46 -12.14
C LYS A 137 1.75 -10.79 -13.37
N LEU A 138 1.67 -9.46 -13.32
CA LEU A 138 1.13 -8.71 -14.44
C LEU A 138 2.01 -8.81 -15.68
N LYS A 139 3.32 -8.86 -15.48
CA LYS A 139 4.24 -9.00 -16.59
C LYS A 139 4.03 -10.32 -17.31
N GLU A 140 3.81 -11.39 -16.55
CA GLU A 140 3.56 -12.69 -17.12
C GLU A 140 2.28 -12.71 -17.93
N ILE A 141 1.25 -12.07 -17.40
CA ILE A 141 -0.02 -11.99 -18.09
C ILE A 141 0.13 -11.19 -19.38
N GLY A 142 0.82 -10.06 -19.32
CA GLY A 142 1.04 -9.23 -20.47
C GLY A 142 1.83 -9.94 -21.54
N ARG A 143 2.82 -10.71 -21.13
CA ARG A 143 3.62 -11.47 -22.06
C ARG A 143 2.79 -12.52 -22.77
N SER A 144 1.91 -13.18 -22.05
CA SER A 144 1.01 -14.15 -22.65
C SER A 144 0.11 -13.52 -23.67
N VAL A 145 -0.43 -12.38 -23.34
CA VAL A 145 -1.32 -11.66 -24.24
C VAL A 145 -0.56 -11.22 -25.49
N ASP A 146 0.63 -10.71 -25.31
CA ASP A 146 1.45 -10.28 -26.43
C ASP A 146 1.75 -11.40 -27.38
N ARG A 147 1.95 -12.59 -26.84
CA ARG A 147 2.25 -13.65 -27.69
C ARG A 147 1.06 -14.19 -28.29
N GLY A 148 -0.01 -14.07 -27.66
CA GLY A 148 -1.25 -14.60 -28.08
C GLY A 148 -1.74 -13.91 -29.26
#